data_b8c3e7d919beee7c48895249ab93d516
#
_entry.id   b8c3e7d919beee7c48895249ab93d516
#
_cell.length_a   1.000
_cell.length_b   1.000
_cell.length_c   1.000
_cell.angle_alpha   90.00
_cell.angle_beta   90.00
_cell.angle_gamma   90.00
#
_symmetry.space_group_name_H-M   'P 1'
#
loop_
_entity.id
_entity.type
_entity.pdbx_description
1 polymer ?
#
loop_
_entity_poly.entity_id
_entity_poly.type
_entity_poly.pdbx_seq_one_letter_code
_entity_poly.pdbx_strand_id
1 'polypeptide(L)'
;MAATTAATTGTKPRRHIAVIPCRWGASRFPGKPLAGLGDQPLLWHVHQRCLEAKRLDGAVVATDDERIEAACHELGIECIRTGEHLTGTDRVAEVAERLPADAYINVQGDEPFISPNAIDDISEALEYLPSGSLAANAYTELADVGAVLDHNVVKVVVAAQGEALMFSRQPIPYPKGDRPKYLRQLGLYGFTGPALQRFRQLRQGPLERAEGVEMLRFVEHGHAVQMIPVTDGGVAVDTPEDLARAESLLPKRAEACATHGEAERPANH
;
A
#
# COMPACT_ATOMS: atom_id res chain seq x y z
N MET A 1 -49.67 13.80 24.01
CA MET A 1 -48.89 13.36 22.86
C MET A 1 -47.66 14.23 22.79
N ALA A 2 -46.51 13.73 23.27
CA ALA A 2 -45.24 14.44 23.21
C ALA A 2 -44.44 13.84 22.04
N ALA A 3 -44.15 14.63 21.02
CA ALA A 3 -43.34 14.24 19.90
C ALA A 3 -41.87 14.19 20.34
N THR A 4 -41.29 12.98 20.38
CA THR A 4 -39.87 12.78 20.62
C THR A 4 -39.14 13.11 19.34
N THR A 5 -38.47 14.27 19.31
CA THR A 5 -37.55 14.65 18.23
C THR A 5 -36.32 13.80 18.35
N ALA A 6 -36.12 12.82 17.44
CA ALA A 6 -34.88 12.07 17.31
C ALA A 6 -33.78 13.05 16.86
N ALA A 7 -32.83 13.32 17.75
CA ALA A 7 -31.62 14.07 17.42
C ALA A 7 -30.79 13.17 16.48
N THR A 8 -30.70 13.55 15.22
CA THR A 8 -29.75 13.00 14.26
C THR A 8 -28.37 13.46 14.72
N THR A 9 -27.63 12.60 15.42
CA THR A 9 -26.21 12.81 15.69
C THR A 9 -25.48 12.70 14.37
N GLY A 10 -25.23 13.83 13.72
CA GLY A 10 -24.35 13.92 12.57
C GLY A 10 -22.96 13.48 13.00
N THR A 11 -22.58 12.26 12.66
CA THR A 11 -21.21 11.80 12.79
C THR A 11 -20.35 12.71 11.90
N LYS A 12 -19.36 13.38 12.53
CA LYS A 12 -18.33 14.13 11.80
C LYS A 12 -17.75 13.21 10.73
N PRO A 13 -17.58 13.65 9.46
CA PRO A 13 -16.96 12.82 8.44
C PRO A 13 -15.57 12.39 8.96
N ARG A 14 -15.29 11.09 8.86
CA ARG A 14 -14.01 10.51 9.26
C ARG A 14 -12.96 10.89 8.22
N ARG A 15 -11.81 11.38 8.70
CA ARG A 15 -10.68 11.74 7.85
C ARG A 15 -9.76 10.54 7.66
N HIS A 16 -9.62 10.06 6.41
CA HIS A 16 -8.75 8.95 6.04
C HIS A 16 -7.63 9.45 5.13
N ILE A 17 -6.37 9.17 5.50
CA ILE A 17 -5.19 9.66 4.78
C ILE A 17 -4.32 8.47 4.35
N ALA A 18 -3.95 8.41 3.07
CA ALA A 18 -2.89 7.52 2.62
C ALA A 18 -1.52 8.08 3.02
N VAL A 19 -0.66 7.22 3.53
CA VAL A 19 0.74 7.52 3.78
C VAL A 19 1.59 6.55 2.99
N ILE A 20 2.49 7.08 2.16
CA ILE A 20 3.39 6.32 1.28
C ILE A 20 4.80 6.41 1.87
N PRO A 21 5.24 5.40 2.66
CA PRO A 21 6.57 5.41 3.21
C PRO A 21 7.60 5.13 2.12
N CYS A 22 8.53 6.06 1.93
CA CYS A 22 9.61 5.96 0.97
C CYS A 22 10.96 6.08 1.67
N ARG A 23 11.92 5.23 1.28
CA ARG A 23 13.31 5.30 1.73
C ARG A 23 14.26 5.16 0.55
N TRP A 24 15.41 5.82 0.62
CA TRP A 24 16.44 5.67 -0.40
C TRP A 24 17.19 4.34 -0.30
N GLY A 25 17.50 3.92 0.93
CA GLY A 25 18.39 2.80 1.26
C GLY A 25 17.74 1.42 1.13
N ALA A 26 17.07 1.11 0.01
CA ALA A 26 16.63 -0.26 -0.29
C ALA A 26 17.83 -1.11 -0.73
N SER A 27 18.12 -2.22 -0.03
CA SER A 27 19.32 -3.03 -0.29
C SER A 27 19.37 -3.64 -1.69
N ARG A 28 18.21 -4.04 -2.23
CA ARG A 28 18.09 -4.66 -3.57
C ARG A 28 17.98 -3.64 -4.69
N PHE A 29 17.46 -2.46 -4.42
CA PHE A 29 17.22 -1.42 -5.42
C PHE A 29 17.33 -0.02 -4.76
N PRO A 30 18.57 0.50 -4.53
CA PRO A 30 18.75 1.83 -3.99
C PRO A 30 18.12 2.92 -4.87
N GLY A 31 17.44 3.89 -4.24
CA GLY A 31 16.73 4.94 -4.98
C GLY A 31 15.44 4.50 -5.67
N LYS A 32 14.94 3.30 -5.38
CA LYS A 32 13.72 2.72 -5.96
C LYS A 32 12.54 3.71 -6.09
N PRO A 33 12.19 4.55 -5.07
CA PRO A 33 11.07 5.47 -5.21
C PRO A 33 11.20 6.46 -6.37
N LEU A 34 12.43 6.81 -6.75
CA LEU A 34 12.71 7.73 -7.86
C LEU A 34 13.08 7.01 -9.16
N ALA A 35 13.05 5.67 -9.20
CA ALA A 35 13.26 4.93 -10.43
C ALA A 35 12.14 5.24 -11.44
N GLY A 36 12.55 5.51 -12.70
CA GLY A 36 11.60 5.83 -13.77
C GLY A 36 10.72 4.64 -14.11
N LEU A 37 9.42 4.85 -14.15
CA LEU A 37 8.42 3.94 -14.67
C LEU A 37 7.61 4.69 -15.73
N GLY A 38 7.90 4.45 -17.01
CA GLY A 38 7.44 5.32 -18.08
C GLY A 38 8.04 6.73 -17.93
N ASP A 39 7.22 7.77 -18.00
CA ASP A 39 7.65 9.17 -17.94
C ASP A 39 7.71 9.74 -16.51
N GLN A 40 7.38 8.95 -15.49
CA GLN A 40 7.29 9.42 -14.10
C GLN A 40 8.05 8.50 -13.14
N PRO A 41 8.49 8.99 -11.98
CA PRO A 41 9.09 8.12 -10.98
C PRO A 41 8.05 7.18 -10.34
N LEU A 42 8.50 6.05 -9.84
CA LEU A 42 7.67 5.00 -9.26
C LEU A 42 6.75 5.54 -8.14
N LEU A 43 7.26 6.40 -7.25
CA LEU A 43 6.47 7.01 -6.18
C LEU A 43 5.28 7.83 -6.69
N TRP A 44 5.40 8.47 -7.87
CA TRP A 44 4.32 9.23 -8.48
C TRP A 44 3.14 8.32 -8.83
N HIS A 45 3.42 7.15 -9.41
CA HIS A 45 2.37 6.17 -9.75
C HIS A 45 1.62 5.70 -8.51
N VAL A 46 2.34 5.36 -7.43
CA VAL A 46 1.70 4.99 -6.15
C VAL A 46 0.82 6.12 -5.63
N HIS A 47 1.33 7.36 -5.65
CA HIS A 47 0.57 8.53 -5.21
C HIS A 47 -0.69 8.74 -6.03
N GLN A 48 -0.63 8.59 -7.37
CA GLN A 48 -1.81 8.69 -8.22
C GLN A 48 -2.87 7.65 -7.88
N ARG A 49 -2.47 6.39 -7.59
CA ARG A 49 -3.40 5.35 -7.14
C ARG A 49 -4.12 5.74 -5.85
N CYS A 50 -3.40 6.38 -4.92
CA CYS A 50 -4.02 6.88 -3.69
C CYS A 50 -5.04 7.99 -3.98
N LEU A 51 -4.75 8.91 -4.91
CA LEU A 51 -5.67 9.99 -5.29
C LEU A 51 -6.92 9.50 -6.04
N GLU A 52 -6.84 8.36 -6.72
CA GLU A 52 -7.98 7.73 -7.40
C GLU A 52 -8.93 7.01 -6.44
N ALA A 53 -8.48 6.70 -5.19
CA ALA A 53 -9.32 6.10 -4.16
C ALA A 53 -10.36 7.10 -3.64
N LYS A 54 -11.61 6.65 -3.49
CA LYS A 54 -12.77 7.51 -3.20
C LYS A 54 -12.99 7.78 -1.71
N ARG A 55 -12.40 6.95 -0.85
CA ARG A 55 -12.55 7.04 0.60
C ARG A 55 -11.41 7.78 1.28
N LEU A 56 -10.43 8.27 0.54
CA LEU A 56 -9.31 9.03 1.06
C LEU A 56 -9.56 10.54 0.94
N ASP A 57 -9.18 11.28 1.97
CA ASP A 57 -9.18 12.75 1.98
C ASP A 57 -7.86 13.34 1.48
N GLY A 58 -6.87 12.50 1.23
CA GLY A 58 -5.57 12.89 0.70
C GLY A 58 -4.52 11.78 0.80
N ALA A 59 -3.37 12.06 0.23
CA ALA A 59 -2.22 11.16 0.23
C ALA A 59 -0.93 11.96 0.45
N VAL A 60 -0.03 11.45 1.29
CA VAL A 60 1.26 12.08 1.58
C VAL A 60 2.39 11.07 1.44
N VAL A 61 3.53 11.52 0.93
CA VAL A 61 4.78 10.75 0.97
C VAL A 61 5.50 11.01 2.30
N ALA A 62 6.03 9.95 2.91
CA ALA A 62 6.82 10.06 4.13
C ALA A 62 8.24 9.56 3.89
N THR A 63 9.26 10.39 4.14
CA THR A 63 10.66 10.04 3.85
C THR A 63 11.64 10.69 4.81
N ASP A 64 12.82 10.09 4.96
CA ASP A 64 13.98 10.65 5.65
C ASP A 64 15.05 11.19 4.67
N ASP A 65 14.81 11.07 3.36
CA ASP A 65 15.79 11.38 2.31
C ASP A 65 15.46 12.68 1.57
N GLU A 66 16.43 13.59 1.49
CA GLU A 66 16.27 14.90 0.84
C GLU A 66 16.01 14.84 -0.66
N ARG A 67 16.52 13.81 -1.33
CA ARG A 67 16.30 13.62 -2.78
C ARG A 67 14.86 13.26 -3.08
N ILE A 68 14.25 12.41 -2.22
CA ILE A 68 12.84 12.03 -2.35
C ILE A 68 11.96 13.23 -2.02
N GLU A 69 12.29 14.00 -0.97
CA GLU A 69 11.58 15.23 -0.59
C GLU A 69 11.62 16.27 -1.72
N ALA A 70 12.80 16.52 -2.32
CA ALA A 70 12.95 17.42 -3.46
C ALA A 70 12.10 16.98 -4.66
N ALA A 71 12.13 15.69 -5.01
CA ALA A 71 11.33 15.15 -6.10
C ALA A 71 9.82 15.29 -5.83
N CYS A 72 9.37 15.06 -4.59
CA CYS A 72 7.97 15.31 -4.22
C CYS A 72 7.57 16.77 -4.44
N HIS A 73 8.44 17.72 -4.04
CA HIS A 73 8.19 19.14 -4.24
C HIS A 73 8.07 19.49 -5.73
N GLU A 74 8.98 18.97 -6.58
CA GLU A 74 8.94 19.19 -8.04
C GLU A 74 7.67 18.61 -8.68
N LEU A 75 7.16 17.47 -8.15
CA LEU A 75 5.96 16.80 -8.61
C LEU A 75 4.67 17.36 -8.02
N GLY A 76 4.73 18.33 -7.10
CA GLY A 76 3.57 18.86 -6.38
C GLY A 76 2.92 17.85 -5.42
N ILE A 77 3.70 16.89 -4.90
CA ILE A 77 3.25 15.87 -3.95
C ILE A 77 3.53 16.34 -2.53
N GLU A 78 2.52 16.28 -1.65
CA GLU A 78 2.71 16.57 -0.23
C GLU A 78 3.68 15.56 0.39
N CYS A 79 4.73 16.05 1.05
CA CYS A 79 5.77 15.23 1.64
C CYS A 79 6.00 15.63 3.10
N ILE A 80 6.07 14.63 3.98
CA ILE A 80 6.39 14.82 5.39
C ILE A 80 7.77 14.23 5.65
N ARG A 81 8.71 15.09 6.05
CA ARG A 81 10.05 14.66 6.47
C ARG A 81 9.97 13.94 7.80
N THR A 82 10.50 12.72 7.87
CA THR A 82 10.55 11.87 9.07
C THR A 82 11.99 11.58 9.48
N GLY A 83 12.16 11.00 10.65
CA GLY A 83 13.43 10.38 11.03
C GLY A 83 13.68 9.06 10.30
N GLU A 84 14.82 8.43 10.60
CA GLU A 84 15.11 7.05 10.19
C GLU A 84 14.22 6.07 10.95
N HIS A 85 13.67 5.09 10.24
CA HIS A 85 12.81 4.07 10.81
C HIS A 85 13.17 2.68 10.31
N LEU A 86 12.96 1.67 11.17
CA LEU A 86 13.21 0.28 10.82
C LEU A 86 12.23 -0.22 9.74
N THR A 87 10.97 0.22 9.82
CA THR A 87 9.91 -0.26 8.93
C THR A 87 9.09 0.92 8.35
N GLY A 88 8.35 0.62 7.28
CA GLY A 88 7.39 1.57 6.70
C GLY A 88 6.30 1.95 7.69
N THR A 89 5.78 1.00 8.47
CA THR A 89 4.73 1.25 9.47
C THR A 89 5.24 2.12 10.63
N ASP A 90 6.51 1.99 11.07
CA ASP A 90 7.10 2.91 12.06
C ASP A 90 7.14 4.34 11.53
N ARG A 91 7.42 4.53 10.22
CA ARG A 91 7.41 5.83 9.54
C ARG A 91 5.99 6.43 9.46
N VAL A 92 5.00 5.60 9.11
CA VAL A 92 3.59 6.02 9.10
C VAL A 92 3.14 6.45 10.50
N ALA A 93 3.60 5.77 11.53
CA ALA A 93 3.27 6.12 12.91
C ALA A 93 3.85 7.49 13.33
N GLU A 94 5.04 7.87 12.83
CA GLU A 94 5.57 9.24 13.04
C GLU A 94 4.72 10.28 12.30
N VAL A 95 4.27 9.99 11.08
CA VAL A 95 3.35 10.88 10.35
C VAL A 95 2.06 11.11 11.12
N ALA A 96 1.50 10.05 11.71
CA ALA A 96 0.27 10.14 12.48
C ALA A 96 0.35 11.06 13.72
N GLU A 97 1.54 11.31 14.25
CA GLU A 97 1.77 12.28 15.33
C GLU A 97 1.69 13.74 14.84
N ARG A 98 1.93 13.99 13.56
CA ARG A 98 2.02 15.33 12.96
C ARG A 98 0.82 15.69 12.09
N LEU A 99 0.19 14.70 11.48
CA LEU A 99 -0.94 14.85 10.59
C LEU A 99 -2.15 14.10 11.17
N PRO A 100 -3.02 14.78 11.99
CA PRO A 100 -4.16 14.11 12.60
C PRO A 100 -5.19 13.62 11.58
N ALA A 101 -5.54 12.33 11.68
CA ALA A 101 -6.60 11.69 10.92
C ALA A 101 -7.26 10.60 11.78
N ASP A 102 -8.44 10.13 11.36
CA ASP A 102 -9.12 9.03 12.04
C ASP A 102 -8.57 7.66 11.61
N ALA A 103 -8.08 7.58 10.35
CA ALA A 103 -7.46 6.40 9.78
C ALA A 103 -6.27 6.74 8.89
N TYR A 104 -5.29 5.87 8.89
CA TYR A 104 -4.07 5.94 8.07
C TYR A 104 -3.96 4.68 7.23
N ILE A 105 -3.91 4.86 5.94
CA ILE A 105 -3.73 3.78 4.98
C ILE A 105 -2.26 3.79 4.55
N ASN A 106 -1.49 2.81 5.00
CA ASN A 106 -0.10 2.62 4.60
C ASN A 106 -0.08 1.92 3.24
N VAL A 107 0.26 2.64 2.19
CA VAL A 107 0.46 2.12 0.84
C VAL A 107 1.96 2.08 0.57
N GLN A 108 2.53 0.88 0.47
CA GLN A 108 3.98 0.75 0.28
C GLN A 108 4.43 1.40 -1.02
N GLY A 109 5.55 2.12 -0.98
CA GLY A 109 6.08 2.91 -2.10
C GLY A 109 6.57 2.08 -3.30
N ASP A 110 6.42 0.77 -3.25
CA ASP A 110 6.76 -0.20 -4.29
C ASP A 110 5.55 -0.84 -4.98
N GLU A 111 4.35 -0.32 -4.74
CA GLU A 111 3.09 -0.84 -5.30
C GLU A 111 2.46 0.12 -6.35
N PRO A 112 3.15 0.39 -7.50
CA PRO A 112 2.68 1.38 -8.48
C PRO A 112 1.37 1.02 -9.18
N PHE A 113 0.96 -0.24 -9.11
CA PHE A 113 -0.27 -0.76 -9.69
C PHE A 113 -1.30 -1.17 -8.63
N ILE A 114 -1.14 -0.73 -7.38
CA ILE A 114 -2.15 -0.99 -6.35
C ILE A 114 -3.53 -0.51 -6.81
N SER A 115 -4.55 -1.34 -6.61
CA SER A 115 -5.91 -0.99 -6.99
C SER A 115 -6.48 0.09 -6.06
N PRO A 116 -7.03 1.22 -6.60
CA PRO A 116 -7.75 2.19 -5.78
C PRO A 116 -8.93 1.57 -5.02
N ASN A 117 -9.60 0.57 -5.58
CA ASN A 117 -10.66 -0.15 -4.89
C ASN A 117 -10.12 -0.94 -3.69
N ALA A 118 -8.93 -1.54 -3.79
CA ALA A 118 -8.31 -2.22 -2.65
C ALA A 118 -7.96 -1.23 -1.52
N ILE A 119 -7.55 -0.01 -1.87
CA ILE A 119 -7.33 1.07 -0.90
C ILE A 119 -8.66 1.44 -0.21
N ASP A 120 -9.74 1.57 -0.98
CA ASP A 120 -11.09 1.83 -0.46
C ASP A 120 -11.58 0.68 0.44
N ASP A 121 -11.33 -0.59 0.08
CA ASP A 121 -11.70 -1.76 0.88
C ASP A 121 -10.99 -1.75 2.25
N ILE A 122 -9.71 -1.41 2.29
CA ILE A 122 -8.96 -1.26 3.57
C ILE A 122 -9.49 -0.07 4.37
N SER A 123 -9.75 1.05 3.72
CA SER A 123 -10.31 2.24 4.36
C SER A 123 -11.67 1.94 4.99
N GLU A 124 -12.54 1.21 4.28
CA GLU A 124 -13.84 0.79 4.79
C GLU A 124 -13.72 -0.19 5.96
N ALA A 125 -12.82 -1.17 5.86
CA ALA A 125 -12.62 -2.17 6.90
C ALA A 125 -12.26 -1.55 8.26
N LEU A 126 -11.56 -0.40 8.29
CA LEU A 126 -11.22 0.31 9.52
C LEU A 126 -12.44 0.85 10.27
N GLU A 127 -13.57 1.05 9.60
CA GLU A 127 -14.81 1.48 10.25
C GLU A 127 -15.48 0.36 11.05
N TYR A 128 -15.18 -0.88 10.70
CA TYR A 128 -15.85 -2.08 11.23
C TYR A 128 -14.87 -3.12 11.78
N LEU A 129 -13.63 -2.72 12.12
CA LEU A 129 -12.66 -3.65 12.70
C LEU A 129 -13.23 -4.36 13.91
N PRO A 130 -13.11 -5.70 14.00
CA PRO A 130 -13.49 -6.44 15.18
C PRO A 130 -12.78 -5.91 16.44
N SER A 131 -13.47 -5.99 17.58
CA SER A 131 -12.87 -5.62 18.86
C SER A 131 -11.62 -6.45 19.12
N GLY A 132 -10.49 -5.77 19.40
CA GLY A 132 -9.18 -6.40 19.60
C GLY A 132 -8.28 -6.44 18.37
N SER A 133 -8.79 -6.19 17.17
CA SER A 133 -7.96 -6.02 15.97
C SER A 133 -7.33 -4.64 15.95
N LEU A 134 -6.00 -4.57 15.69
CA LEU A 134 -5.25 -3.33 15.65
C LEU A 134 -4.94 -2.85 14.23
N ALA A 135 -5.08 -3.73 13.23
CA ALA A 135 -4.80 -3.40 11.84
C ALA A 135 -5.73 -4.16 10.88
N ALA A 136 -5.95 -3.56 9.71
CA ALA A 136 -6.41 -4.26 8.51
C ALA A 136 -5.23 -4.46 7.56
N ASN A 137 -5.15 -5.62 6.88
CA ASN A 137 -4.15 -5.87 5.85
C ASN A 137 -4.78 -6.58 4.65
N ALA A 138 -4.50 -6.10 3.45
CA ALA A 138 -5.03 -6.66 2.23
C ALA A 138 -4.34 -7.98 1.85
N TYR A 139 -5.11 -8.89 1.24
CA TYR A 139 -4.60 -10.11 0.63
C TYR A 139 -5.36 -10.49 -0.64
N THR A 140 -4.73 -11.30 -1.48
CA THR A 140 -5.36 -11.88 -2.67
C THR A 140 -5.01 -13.35 -2.81
N GLU A 141 -5.81 -14.12 -3.57
CA GLU A 141 -5.52 -15.54 -3.83
C GLU A 141 -4.36 -15.68 -4.82
N LEU A 142 -3.46 -16.65 -4.58
CA LEU A 142 -2.39 -17.04 -5.47
C LEU A 142 -2.81 -18.26 -6.29
N ALA A 143 -2.98 -18.07 -7.60
CA ALA A 143 -3.29 -19.16 -8.53
C ALA A 143 -2.02 -19.78 -9.15
N ASP A 144 -0.95 -18.99 -9.31
CA ASP A 144 0.32 -19.41 -9.90
C ASP A 144 1.24 -20.13 -8.89
N VAL A 145 1.66 -21.35 -9.22
CA VAL A 145 2.57 -22.14 -8.39
C VAL A 145 3.96 -21.48 -8.28
N GLY A 146 4.42 -20.81 -9.33
CA GLY A 146 5.68 -20.07 -9.30
C GLY A 146 5.67 -18.98 -8.23
N ALA A 147 4.59 -18.20 -8.17
CA ALA A 147 4.40 -17.17 -7.14
C ALA A 147 4.28 -17.76 -5.73
N VAL A 148 3.69 -18.95 -5.56
CA VAL A 148 3.65 -19.63 -4.26
C VAL A 148 5.05 -19.99 -3.76
N LEU A 149 5.95 -20.41 -4.67
CA LEU A 149 7.32 -20.80 -4.34
C LEU A 149 8.30 -19.62 -4.25
N ASP A 150 7.92 -18.45 -4.76
CA ASP A 150 8.75 -17.24 -4.72
C ASP A 150 8.83 -16.68 -3.29
N HIS A 151 10.05 -16.59 -2.75
CA HIS A 151 10.31 -16.02 -1.42
C HIS A 151 10.12 -14.48 -1.35
N ASN A 152 10.04 -13.79 -2.49
CA ASN A 152 9.68 -12.37 -2.52
C ASN A 152 8.19 -12.15 -2.29
N VAL A 153 7.36 -13.13 -2.63
CA VAL A 153 5.93 -13.14 -2.38
C VAL A 153 5.67 -13.62 -0.95
N VAL A 154 5.12 -12.77 -0.10
CA VAL A 154 4.74 -13.15 1.26
C VAL A 154 3.39 -13.87 1.24
N LYS A 155 3.34 -15.08 1.82
CA LYS A 155 2.10 -15.84 2.02
C LYS A 155 1.51 -15.53 3.38
N VAL A 156 0.19 -15.60 3.48
CA VAL A 156 -0.54 -15.43 4.73
C VAL A 156 -1.50 -16.61 4.95
N VAL A 157 -1.59 -17.08 6.18
CA VAL A 157 -2.62 -18.03 6.63
C VAL A 157 -3.65 -17.25 7.43
N VAL A 158 -4.92 -17.39 7.04
CA VAL A 158 -6.04 -16.63 7.61
C VAL A 158 -6.94 -17.58 8.37
N ALA A 159 -7.31 -17.18 9.59
CA ALA A 159 -8.27 -17.89 10.44
C ALA A 159 -9.70 -17.83 9.88
N ALA A 160 -10.58 -18.67 10.38
CA ALA A 160 -12.00 -18.68 9.97
C ALA A 160 -12.72 -17.34 10.23
N GLN A 161 -12.25 -16.58 11.22
CA GLN A 161 -12.77 -15.24 11.58
C GLN A 161 -12.12 -14.12 10.79
N GLY A 162 -11.20 -14.44 9.87
CA GLY A 162 -10.53 -13.46 9.00
C GLY A 162 -9.25 -12.86 9.59
N GLU A 163 -8.77 -13.32 10.73
CA GLU A 163 -7.53 -12.84 11.35
C GLU A 163 -6.30 -13.55 10.76
N ALA A 164 -5.18 -12.85 10.67
CA ALA A 164 -3.91 -13.46 10.29
C ALA A 164 -3.41 -14.40 11.38
N LEU A 165 -3.09 -15.64 11.01
CA LEU A 165 -2.44 -16.61 11.88
C LEU A 165 -0.91 -16.57 11.74
N MET A 166 -0.43 -16.42 10.50
CA MET A 166 1.01 -16.37 10.19
C MET A 166 1.24 -15.73 8.83
N PHE A 167 2.33 -14.99 8.72
CA PHE A 167 2.89 -14.51 7.46
C PHE A 167 4.25 -15.20 7.24
N SER A 168 4.51 -15.67 6.03
CA SER A 168 5.81 -16.27 5.71
C SER A 168 6.19 -16.13 4.25
N ARG A 169 7.49 -16.03 4.01
CA ARG A 169 8.06 -16.14 2.66
C ARG A 169 8.08 -17.59 2.16
N GLN A 170 7.98 -18.57 3.06
CA GLN A 170 7.81 -19.96 2.70
C GLN A 170 6.39 -20.26 2.22
N PRO A 171 6.18 -21.28 1.39
CA PRO A 171 4.85 -21.77 1.04
C PRO A 171 4.12 -22.29 2.28
N ILE A 172 3.13 -21.57 2.78
CA ILE A 172 2.28 -21.96 3.89
C ILE A 172 0.80 -21.83 3.48
N PRO A 173 -0.08 -22.77 3.97
CA PRO A 173 0.20 -23.95 4.80
C PRO A 173 0.80 -25.13 3.97
N TYR A 174 1.39 -26.12 4.66
CA TYR A 174 1.90 -27.32 4.00
C TYR A 174 0.74 -28.24 3.54
N PRO A 175 0.69 -28.66 2.26
CA PRO A 175 -0.45 -29.40 1.69
C PRO A 175 -0.36 -30.89 1.97
N LYS A 176 -0.47 -31.32 3.24
CA LYS A 176 -0.41 -32.75 3.58
C LYS A 176 -1.71 -33.50 3.21
N GLY A 177 -2.84 -32.83 3.24
CA GLY A 177 -4.15 -33.36 2.89
C GLY A 177 -4.70 -32.71 1.62
N ASP A 178 -5.77 -31.95 1.77
CA ASP A 178 -6.35 -31.20 0.67
C ASP A 178 -5.41 -30.11 0.16
N ARG A 179 -5.52 -29.77 -1.13
CA ARG A 179 -4.77 -28.66 -1.71
C ARG A 179 -5.28 -27.33 -1.12
N PRO A 180 -4.45 -26.58 -0.38
CA PRO A 180 -4.88 -25.32 0.21
C PRO A 180 -4.99 -24.24 -0.86
N LYS A 181 -5.81 -23.23 -0.61
CA LYS A 181 -5.72 -21.96 -1.27
C LYS A 181 -4.55 -21.19 -0.66
N TYR A 182 -3.58 -20.84 -1.50
CA TYR A 182 -2.49 -19.97 -1.07
C TYR A 182 -2.93 -18.52 -1.20
N LEU A 183 -2.60 -17.70 -0.18
CA LEU A 183 -2.97 -16.30 -0.12
C LEU A 183 -1.71 -15.44 -0.07
N ARG A 184 -1.65 -14.42 -0.94
CA ARG A 184 -0.58 -13.42 -0.96
C ARG A 184 -0.96 -12.25 -0.07
N GLN A 185 -0.11 -11.90 0.88
CA GLN A 185 -0.17 -10.62 1.57
C GLN A 185 0.20 -9.48 0.62
N LEU A 186 -0.48 -8.35 0.71
CA LEU A 186 -0.15 -7.14 -0.03
C LEU A 186 0.46 -6.08 0.88
N GLY A 187 1.29 -5.21 0.31
CA GLY A 187 1.88 -4.05 0.98
C GLY A 187 0.86 -2.91 1.20
N LEU A 188 -0.34 -3.26 1.64
CA LEU A 188 -1.45 -2.35 1.88
C LEU A 188 -2.06 -2.62 3.24
N TYR A 189 -1.92 -1.64 4.16
CA TYR A 189 -2.34 -1.77 5.54
C TYR A 189 -3.21 -0.60 5.96
N GLY A 190 -4.12 -0.82 6.89
CA GLY A 190 -4.93 0.20 7.51
C GLY A 190 -4.78 0.23 9.03
N PHE A 191 -4.71 1.44 9.60
CA PHE A 191 -4.52 1.65 11.03
C PHE A 191 -5.33 2.84 11.55
N THR A 192 -5.68 2.77 12.84
CA THR A 192 -6.05 3.97 13.60
C THR A 192 -4.82 4.60 14.25
N GLY A 193 -4.89 5.86 14.67
CA GLY A 193 -3.79 6.51 15.39
C GLY A 193 -3.35 5.74 16.64
N PRO A 194 -4.26 5.27 17.53
CA PRO A 194 -3.89 4.45 18.68
C PRO A 194 -3.20 3.13 18.30
N ALA A 195 -3.60 2.49 17.20
CA ALA A 195 -2.96 1.27 16.72
C ALA A 195 -1.51 1.51 16.27
N LEU A 196 -1.24 2.62 15.56
CA LEU A 196 0.11 3.04 15.18
C LEU A 196 0.98 3.36 16.40
N GLN A 197 0.44 4.04 17.39
CA GLN A 197 1.15 4.28 18.66
C GLN A 197 1.50 2.93 19.35
N ARG A 198 0.56 1.99 19.35
CA ARG A 198 0.81 0.65 19.89
C ARG A 198 1.91 -0.06 19.10
N PHE A 199 1.91 0.00 17.78
CA PHE A 199 2.95 -0.58 16.92
C PHE A 199 4.36 -0.11 17.32
N ARG A 200 4.55 1.20 17.52
CA ARG A 200 5.84 1.79 17.94
C ARG A 200 6.30 1.36 19.33
N GLN A 201 5.38 1.06 20.23
CA GLN A 201 5.70 0.60 21.59
C GLN A 201 6.15 -0.86 21.61
N LEU A 202 5.76 -1.66 20.62
CA LEU A 202 6.14 -3.05 20.50
C LEU A 202 7.55 -3.19 19.92
N ARG A 203 8.35 -4.08 20.51
CA ARG A 203 9.67 -4.41 19.97
C ARG A 203 9.52 -5.40 18.82
N GLN A 204 10.41 -5.30 17.82
CA GLN A 204 10.50 -6.33 16.80
C GLN A 204 10.74 -7.70 17.43
N GLY A 205 9.85 -8.62 17.16
CA GLY A 205 9.97 -10.00 17.57
C GLY A 205 10.89 -10.84 16.67
N PRO A 206 11.18 -12.08 17.05
CA PRO A 206 12.03 -12.97 16.26
C PRO A 206 11.45 -13.31 14.88
N LEU A 207 10.12 -13.46 14.75
CA LEU A 207 9.50 -13.78 13.47
C LEU A 207 9.50 -12.56 12.52
N GLU A 208 9.17 -11.35 13.03
CA GLU A 208 9.26 -10.13 12.22
C GLU A 208 10.67 -9.95 11.66
N ARG A 209 11.72 -10.16 12.48
CA ARG A 209 13.12 -10.04 12.02
C ARG A 209 13.51 -11.12 11.03
N ALA A 210 13.03 -12.36 11.20
CA ALA A 210 13.37 -13.48 10.33
C ALA A 210 12.69 -13.39 8.98
N GLU A 211 11.39 -13.07 8.96
CA GLU A 211 10.57 -13.02 7.74
C GLU A 211 10.62 -11.64 7.05
N GLY A 212 10.96 -10.58 7.79
CA GLY A 212 10.93 -9.19 7.30
C GLY A 212 9.52 -8.74 6.95
N VAL A 213 8.53 -9.13 7.78
CA VAL A 213 7.11 -8.80 7.59
C VAL A 213 6.62 -8.03 8.81
N GLU A 214 6.30 -6.75 8.62
CA GLU A 214 5.98 -5.81 9.70
C GLU A 214 4.77 -6.24 10.54
N MET A 215 3.75 -6.84 9.92
CA MET A 215 2.53 -7.27 10.61
C MET A 215 2.76 -8.41 11.60
N LEU A 216 3.86 -9.14 11.48
CA LEU A 216 4.26 -10.12 12.49
C LEU A 216 4.51 -9.49 13.85
N ARG A 217 4.87 -8.19 13.92
CA ARG A 217 5.01 -7.48 15.21
C ARG A 217 3.73 -7.54 16.03
N PHE A 218 2.57 -7.33 15.41
CA PHE A 218 1.29 -7.48 16.10
C PHE A 218 1.00 -8.93 16.48
N VAL A 219 1.15 -9.85 15.53
CA VAL A 219 0.83 -11.27 15.72
C VAL A 219 1.69 -11.87 16.84
N GLU A 220 3.01 -11.61 16.85
CA GLU A 220 3.93 -12.11 17.90
C GLU A 220 3.60 -11.58 19.31
N HIS A 221 2.95 -10.42 19.41
CA HIS A 221 2.53 -9.82 20.68
C HIS A 221 1.05 -10.11 21.00
N GLY A 222 0.42 -11.04 20.30
CA GLY A 222 -0.95 -11.49 20.56
C GLY A 222 -2.03 -10.49 20.16
N HIS A 223 -1.72 -9.58 19.22
CA HIS A 223 -2.70 -8.66 18.65
C HIS A 223 -3.20 -9.15 17.30
N ALA A 224 -4.50 -9.05 17.07
CA ALA A 224 -5.12 -9.45 15.82
C ALA A 224 -4.84 -8.44 14.69
N VAL A 225 -4.58 -8.98 13.50
CA VAL A 225 -4.54 -8.28 12.22
C VAL A 225 -5.66 -8.84 11.36
N GLN A 226 -6.67 -8.03 11.05
CA GLN A 226 -7.79 -8.42 10.20
C GLN A 226 -7.35 -8.47 8.74
N MET A 227 -7.52 -9.61 8.09
CA MET A 227 -7.18 -9.80 6.69
C MET A 227 -8.39 -9.48 5.80
N ILE A 228 -8.19 -8.60 4.82
CA ILE A 228 -9.23 -8.13 3.92
C ILE A 228 -8.96 -8.69 2.51
N PRO A 229 -9.87 -9.51 1.96
CA PRO A 229 -9.73 -10.02 0.60
C PRO A 229 -9.95 -8.89 -0.41
N VAL A 230 -9.04 -8.76 -1.37
CA VAL A 230 -9.16 -7.82 -2.49
C VAL A 230 -9.04 -8.56 -3.81
N THR A 231 -9.72 -8.06 -4.84
CA THR A 231 -9.79 -8.73 -6.15
C THR A 231 -8.56 -8.48 -7.02
N ASP A 232 -7.91 -7.32 -6.86
CA ASP A 232 -6.73 -6.92 -7.62
C ASP A 232 -5.64 -6.47 -6.67
N GLY A 233 -4.58 -7.26 -6.61
CA GLY A 233 -3.42 -7.03 -5.75
C GLY A 233 -2.31 -6.21 -6.39
N GLY A 234 -2.46 -5.76 -7.63
CA GLY A 234 -1.39 -5.05 -8.32
C GLY A 234 -0.11 -5.88 -8.53
N VAL A 235 0.94 -5.20 -8.98
CA VAL A 235 2.28 -5.75 -9.18
C VAL A 235 3.28 -4.89 -8.41
N ALA A 236 3.94 -5.50 -7.41
CA ALA A 236 4.99 -4.83 -6.66
C ALA A 236 6.31 -4.77 -7.47
N VAL A 237 7.09 -3.72 -7.24
CA VAL A 237 8.41 -3.53 -7.86
C VAL A 237 9.47 -3.55 -6.76
N ASP A 238 10.17 -4.68 -6.64
CA ASP A 238 11.20 -4.88 -5.63
C ASP A 238 12.63 -4.89 -6.19
N THR A 239 12.75 -5.22 -7.46
CA THR A 239 14.03 -5.34 -8.17
C THR A 239 13.98 -4.57 -9.50
N PRO A 240 15.13 -4.32 -10.14
CA PRO A 240 15.16 -3.76 -11.50
C PRO A 240 14.44 -4.63 -12.53
N GLU A 241 14.43 -5.94 -12.35
CA GLU A 241 13.73 -6.90 -13.22
C GLU A 241 12.20 -6.73 -13.06
N ASP A 242 11.72 -6.47 -11.83
CA ASP A 242 10.31 -6.17 -11.60
C ASP A 242 9.92 -4.84 -12.26
N LEU A 243 10.81 -3.83 -12.21
CA LEU A 243 10.59 -2.55 -12.88
C LEU A 243 10.42 -2.72 -14.40
N ALA A 244 11.33 -3.50 -15.04
CA ALA A 244 11.21 -3.79 -16.47
C ALA A 244 9.91 -4.52 -16.83
N ARG A 245 9.44 -5.41 -15.94
CA ARG A 245 8.14 -6.08 -16.07
C ARG A 245 6.98 -5.09 -15.90
N ALA A 246 7.07 -4.22 -14.91
CA ALA A 246 6.11 -3.16 -14.65
C ALA A 246 5.95 -2.18 -15.83
N GLU A 247 7.03 -1.83 -16.51
CA GLU A 247 7.00 -1.01 -17.74
C GLU A 247 6.14 -1.64 -18.84
N SER A 248 6.17 -2.97 -18.97
CA SER A 248 5.37 -3.68 -19.96
C SER A 248 3.86 -3.61 -19.70
N LEU A 249 3.45 -3.29 -18.47
CA LEU A 249 2.05 -3.16 -18.04
C LEU A 249 1.51 -1.75 -18.22
N LEU A 250 2.38 -0.75 -18.44
CA LEU A 250 1.90 0.60 -18.75
C LEU A 250 1.13 0.61 -20.07
N PRO A 251 0.06 1.41 -20.18
CA PRO A 251 -0.63 1.58 -21.44
C PRO A 251 0.37 2.12 -22.48
N LYS A 252 0.51 1.40 -23.60
CA LYS A 252 1.36 1.87 -24.70
C LYS A 252 0.82 3.23 -25.14
N ARG A 253 1.70 4.24 -25.19
CA ARG A 253 1.36 5.53 -25.79
C ARG A 253 0.81 5.26 -27.19
N ALA A 254 -0.42 5.73 -27.45
CA ALA A 254 -0.89 5.84 -28.83
C ALA A 254 0.13 6.71 -29.56
N GLU A 255 0.82 6.15 -30.55
CA GLU A 255 1.70 6.92 -31.42
C GLU A 255 0.89 8.12 -31.92
N ALA A 256 1.29 9.33 -31.50
CA ALA A 256 0.70 10.55 -32.03
C ALA A 256 0.99 10.53 -33.54
N CYS A 257 -0.03 10.20 -34.31
CA CYS A 257 0.01 10.19 -35.76
C CYS A 257 0.39 11.60 -36.21
N ALA A 258 1.67 11.79 -36.52
CA ALA A 258 2.16 13.00 -37.19
C ALA A 258 1.62 13.02 -38.62
N THR A 259 0.37 13.41 -38.78
CA THR A 259 -0.13 13.83 -40.06
C THR A 259 0.45 15.23 -40.35
N HIS A 260 1.64 15.25 -40.93
CA HIS A 260 2.10 16.44 -41.64
C HIS A 260 1.21 16.56 -42.89
N GLY A 261 0.22 17.44 -42.79
CA GLY A 261 -0.52 17.90 -43.97
C GLY A 261 0.45 18.60 -44.91
N GLU A 262 0.77 17.97 -46.03
CA GLU A 262 1.35 18.65 -47.17
C GLU A 262 0.34 19.69 -47.66
N ALA A 263 0.67 20.96 -47.46
CA ALA A 263 -0.07 22.07 -48.05
C ALA A 263 0.22 22.09 -49.53
N GLU A 264 -0.74 21.63 -50.35
CA GLU A 264 -0.75 21.88 -51.80
C GLU A 264 -0.79 23.40 -52.04
N ARG A 265 0.22 23.89 -52.77
CA ARG A 265 0.25 25.26 -53.29
C ARG A 265 -0.68 25.31 -54.51
N PRO A 266 -1.57 26.29 -54.63
CA PRO A 266 -2.33 26.47 -55.86
C PRO A 266 -1.42 26.99 -56.98
N ALA A 267 -1.47 26.31 -58.15
CA ALA A 267 -0.84 26.77 -59.38
C ALA A 267 -1.61 27.97 -59.96
N ASN A 268 -0.90 29.07 -60.19
CA ASN A 268 -1.40 30.19 -61.01
C ASN A 268 -1.43 29.81 -62.47
N HIS A 269 -2.54 30.05 -63.07
CA HIS A 269 -2.69 30.43 -64.47
C HIS A 269 -3.59 31.65 -64.58
#